data_2b32243102414c83b18dc24e83f5984a
#
_entry.id   2b32243102414c83b18dc24e83f5984a
#
_cell.length_a   1.000
_cell.length_b   1.000
_cell.length_c   1.000
_cell.angle_alpha   90.00
_cell.angle_beta   90.00
_cell.angle_gamma   90.00
#
_symmetry.space_group_name_H-M   'P 1'
#
loop_
_entity.id
_entity.type
_entity.pdbx_description
1 polymer ?
#
loop_
_entity_poly.entity_id
_entity_poly.type
_entity_poly.pdbx_seq_one_letter_code
_entity_poly.pdbx_strand_id
1 'polypeptide(L)'
;HCHTKKTKSGDAITRNVSCEKFISQIQNAGVSIVAITNHNCFDYEQYVEFNNVAKNQGIQIWPGIELDVKGDQSKGHCIIIANPQYAFEFSEKCKDAIKDTHPDLFEMNIHSIVKTFYEFDITVIAHYGWKKPSLSDYDLEQLKNDLSGKKPLFLEVPQLRSAGILYAHNINSFIGSDVQNWDNY
;
A
#
# COMPACT_ATOMS: atom_id res chain seq x y z
N HIS A 1 0.21 -5.35 -4.15
CA HIS A 1 0.58 -5.14 -2.73
C HIS A 1 0.21 -6.35 -1.90
N CYS A 2 0.80 -6.49 -0.72
CA CYS A 2 0.49 -7.60 0.18
C CYS A 2 0.79 -7.23 1.64
N HIS A 3 0.13 -7.98 2.56
CA HIS A 3 0.35 -7.86 3.98
C HIS A 3 1.19 -9.04 4.47
N THR A 4 2.19 -8.77 5.29
CA THR A 4 3.09 -9.76 5.86
C THR A 4 2.94 -9.88 7.38
N LYS A 5 2.14 -8.98 7.97
CA LYS A 5 1.94 -8.88 9.40
C LYS A 5 0.51 -8.42 9.72
N LYS A 6 -0.08 -9.03 10.73
CA LYS A 6 -1.28 -8.51 11.35
C LYS A 6 -0.90 -7.28 12.18
N THR A 7 -1.43 -6.11 11.84
CA THR A 7 -1.13 -4.84 12.52
C THR A 7 -2.36 -4.25 13.20
N LYS A 8 -3.54 -4.47 12.63
CA LYS A 8 -4.83 -4.03 13.20
C LYS A 8 -5.57 -5.19 13.86
N SER A 9 -6.42 -4.89 14.82
CA SER A 9 -7.23 -5.90 15.52
C SER A 9 -8.14 -6.68 14.56
N GLY A 10 -8.69 -5.97 13.56
CA GLY A 10 -9.55 -6.54 12.51
C GLY A 10 -8.82 -7.36 11.43
N ASP A 11 -7.49 -7.32 11.39
CA ASP A 11 -6.71 -8.09 10.43
C ASP A 11 -6.79 -9.59 10.71
N ALA A 12 -6.85 -10.39 9.64
CA ALA A 12 -6.77 -11.84 9.79
C ALA A 12 -5.38 -12.26 10.29
N ILE A 13 -5.33 -13.24 11.21
CA ILE A 13 -4.06 -13.77 11.72
C ILE A 13 -3.23 -14.44 10.60
N THR A 14 -3.89 -14.91 9.56
CA THR A 14 -3.28 -15.52 8.37
C THR A 14 -2.46 -14.55 7.52
N ARG A 15 -2.49 -13.24 7.83
CA ARG A 15 -1.57 -12.25 7.26
C ARG A 15 -0.14 -12.42 7.78
N ASN A 16 0.04 -12.92 9.00
CA ASN A 16 1.39 -13.19 9.52
C ASN A 16 2.05 -14.29 8.70
N VAL A 17 3.23 -14.00 8.18
CA VAL A 17 3.98 -14.93 7.34
C VAL A 17 5.47 -14.89 7.71
N SER A 18 6.14 -16.06 7.70
CA SER A 18 7.60 -16.09 7.80
C SER A 18 8.25 -15.67 6.50
N CYS A 19 9.51 -15.19 6.57
CA CYS A 19 10.27 -14.78 5.41
C CYS A 19 10.33 -15.90 4.35
N GLU A 20 10.65 -17.13 4.77
CA GLU A 20 10.78 -18.28 3.87
C GLU A 20 9.48 -18.58 3.14
N LYS A 21 8.36 -18.59 3.87
CA LYS A 21 7.04 -18.85 3.28
C LYS A 21 6.64 -17.74 2.30
N PHE A 22 6.86 -16.48 2.68
CA PHE A 22 6.60 -15.34 1.82
C PHE A 22 7.37 -15.48 0.50
N ILE A 23 8.69 -15.68 0.55
CA ILE A 23 9.54 -15.80 -0.64
C ILE A 23 9.10 -16.99 -1.51
N SER A 24 8.83 -18.14 -0.89
CA SER A 24 8.36 -19.33 -1.61
C SER A 24 7.06 -19.07 -2.37
N GLN A 25 6.09 -18.41 -1.76
CA GLN A 25 4.80 -18.11 -2.41
C GLN A 25 4.96 -17.10 -3.54
N ILE A 26 5.76 -16.06 -3.35
CA ILE A 26 6.04 -15.06 -4.40
C ILE A 26 6.72 -15.70 -5.61
N GLN A 27 7.69 -16.62 -5.39
CA GLN A 27 8.34 -17.38 -6.45
C GLN A 27 7.35 -18.30 -7.19
N ASN A 28 6.53 -19.04 -6.45
CA ASN A 28 5.54 -19.95 -7.03
C ASN A 28 4.52 -19.19 -7.90
N ALA A 29 4.18 -17.97 -7.50
CA ALA A 29 3.30 -17.08 -8.28
C ALA A 29 4.00 -16.43 -9.47
N GLY A 30 5.30 -16.61 -9.67
CA GLY A 30 6.08 -15.99 -10.75
C GLY A 30 6.21 -14.46 -10.63
N VAL A 31 6.08 -13.92 -9.41
CA VAL A 31 6.15 -12.49 -9.14
C VAL A 31 7.59 -12.05 -8.94
N SER A 32 8.04 -11.04 -9.69
CA SER A 32 9.39 -10.48 -9.60
C SER A 32 9.48 -9.19 -8.79
N ILE A 33 8.35 -8.48 -8.64
CA ILE A 33 8.29 -7.21 -7.89
C ILE A 33 7.06 -7.26 -7.00
N VAL A 34 7.24 -6.99 -5.71
CA VAL A 34 6.16 -6.99 -4.72
C VAL A 34 6.35 -5.85 -3.73
N ALA A 35 5.26 -5.19 -3.32
CA ALA A 35 5.30 -4.20 -2.24
C ALA A 35 4.69 -4.79 -0.97
N ILE A 36 5.42 -4.67 0.15
CA ILE A 36 4.90 -4.97 1.48
C ILE A 36 4.21 -3.71 2.01
N THR A 37 2.91 -3.81 2.34
CA THR A 37 2.07 -2.67 2.67
C THR A 37 1.13 -3.00 3.83
N ASN A 38 1.70 -3.25 5.00
CA ASN A 38 0.91 -3.54 6.21
C ASN A 38 0.05 -2.31 6.60
N HIS A 39 -1.10 -2.56 7.22
CA HIS A 39 -2.02 -1.51 7.64
C HIS A 39 -1.39 -0.58 8.70
N ASN A 40 -1.35 0.71 8.41
CA ASN A 40 -0.88 1.77 9.31
C ASN A 40 0.47 1.44 10.00
N CYS A 41 1.31 0.66 9.33
CA CYS A 41 2.60 0.22 9.89
C CYS A 41 3.60 -0.08 8.78
N PHE A 42 4.77 0.51 8.85
CA PHE A 42 5.93 0.08 8.07
C PHE A 42 7.00 -0.44 9.03
N ASP A 43 7.22 -1.76 9.00
CA ASP A 43 8.23 -2.44 9.82
C ASP A 43 9.54 -2.55 9.03
N TYR A 44 10.48 -1.66 9.32
CA TYR A 44 11.76 -1.59 8.60
C TYR A 44 12.64 -2.82 8.82
N GLU A 45 12.64 -3.39 10.02
CA GLU A 45 13.43 -4.59 10.32
C GLU A 45 12.91 -5.79 9.51
N GLN A 46 11.60 -6.00 9.49
CA GLN A 46 10.98 -7.02 8.65
C GLN A 46 11.26 -6.77 7.16
N TYR A 47 11.15 -5.53 6.71
CA TYR A 47 11.46 -5.17 5.32
C TYR A 47 12.91 -5.55 4.96
N VAL A 48 13.88 -5.21 5.79
CA VAL A 48 15.31 -5.52 5.56
C VAL A 48 15.55 -7.03 5.52
N GLU A 49 14.98 -7.77 6.47
CA GLU A 49 15.06 -9.24 6.52
C GLU A 49 14.55 -9.85 5.22
N PHE A 50 13.32 -9.52 4.82
CA PHE A 50 12.67 -10.08 3.64
C PHE A 50 13.39 -9.68 2.35
N ASN A 51 13.80 -8.42 2.23
CA ASN A 51 14.49 -7.91 1.06
C ASN A 51 15.88 -8.56 0.85
N ASN A 52 16.60 -8.85 1.94
CA ASN A 52 17.90 -9.54 1.85
C ASN A 52 17.75 -10.96 1.30
N VAL A 53 16.72 -11.69 1.72
CA VAL A 53 16.45 -13.04 1.20
C VAL A 53 15.93 -12.98 -0.23
N ALA A 54 14.99 -12.05 -0.52
CA ALA A 54 14.36 -11.87 -1.82
C ALA A 54 15.36 -11.57 -2.94
N LYS A 55 16.35 -10.70 -2.68
CA LYS A 55 17.39 -10.34 -3.66
C LYS A 55 18.15 -11.55 -4.17
N ASN A 56 18.44 -12.53 -3.32
CA ASN A 56 19.14 -13.76 -3.70
C ASN A 56 18.28 -14.66 -4.60
N GLN A 57 16.98 -14.40 -4.67
CA GLN A 57 16.01 -15.14 -5.48
C GLN A 57 15.50 -14.34 -6.69
N GLY A 58 16.11 -13.18 -6.99
CA GLY A 58 15.72 -12.33 -8.10
C GLY A 58 14.39 -11.57 -7.89
N ILE A 59 13.92 -11.47 -6.64
CA ILE A 59 12.70 -10.75 -6.28
C ILE A 59 13.08 -9.38 -5.72
N GLN A 60 12.40 -8.33 -6.18
CA GLN A 60 12.50 -6.98 -5.62
C GLN A 60 11.34 -6.71 -4.67
N ILE A 61 11.67 -6.36 -3.42
CA ILE A 61 10.67 -5.90 -2.45
C ILE A 61 10.70 -4.38 -2.37
N TRP A 62 9.54 -3.77 -2.56
CA TRP A 62 9.36 -2.33 -2.45
C TRP A 62 8.76 -1.98 -1.09
N PRO A 63 9.30 -0.95 -0.40
CA PRO A 63 8.74 -0.50 0.86
C PRO A 63 7.43 0.21 0.62
N GLY A 64 6.44 -0.08 1.45
CA GLY A 64 5.13 0.54 1.34
C GLY A 64 4.33 0.47 2.63
N ILE A 65 3.23 1.16 2.65
CA ILE A 65 2.27 1.20 3.76
C ILE A 65 0.85 1.35 3.22
N GLU A 66 -0.11 0.66 3.78
CA GLU A 66 -1.52 0.91 3.55
C GLU A 66 -2.08 1.76 4.69
N LEU A 67 -2.47 3.00 4.38
CA LEU A 67 -2.97 3.97 5.33
C LEU A 67 -4.50 4.00 5.35
N ASP A 68 -5.08 3.98 6.53
CA ASP A 68 -6.44 4.48 6.71
C ASP A 68 -6.44 5.98 6.49
N VAL A 69 -7.30 6.46 5.61
CA VAL A 69 -7.35 7.87 5.26
C VAL A 69 -8.76 8.44 5.39
N LYS A 70 -8.82 9.71 5.76
CA LYS A 70 -10.03 10.51 5.83
C LYS A 70 -9.94 11.66 4.84
N GLY A 71 -10.86 11.66 3.89
CA GLY A 71 -11.15 12.80 3.02
C GLY A 71 -12.21 13.72 3.62
N ASP A 72 -12.67 14.67 2.83
CA ASP A 72 -13.72 15.62 3.23
C ASP A 72 -15.10 14.96 3.25
N GLN A 73 -15.34 14.01 2.36
CA GLN A 73 -16.64 13.36 2.18
C GLN A 73 -16.64 11.87 2.52
N SER A 74 -15.49 11.22 2.57
CA SER A 74 -15.40 9.77 2.76
C SER A 74 -14.17 9.34 3.54
N LYS A 75 -14.17 8.08 3.92
CA LYS A 75 -13.01 7.38 4.47
C LYS A 75 -12.64 6.25 3.53
N GLY A 76 -11.35 5.96 3.43
CA GLY A 76 -10.86 4.91 2.56
C GLY A 76 -9.48 4.44 2.94
N HIS A 77 -8.86 3.66 2.04
CA HIS A 77 -7.45 3.30 2.16
C HIS A 77 -6.66 3.90 1.00
N CYS A 78 -5.44 4.31 1.32
CA CYS A 78 -4.42 4.68 0.34
C CYS A 78 -3.14 3.90 0.61
N ILE A 79 -2.63 3.25 -0.41
CA ILE A 79 -1.34 2.58 -0.37
C ILE A 79 -0.30 3.56 -0.87
N ILE A 80 0.77 3.72 -0.10
CA ILE A 80 1.94 4.51 -0.49
C ILE A 80 3.10 3.54 -0.69
N ILE A 81 3.66 3.51 -1.88
CA ILE A 81 4.83 2.70 -2.22
C ILE A 81 5.98 3.66 -2.52
N ALA A 82 7.12 3.48 -1.88
CA ALA A 82 8.29 4.31 -2.08
C ALA A 82 9.38 3.57 -2.87
N ASN A 83 10.26 4.33 -3.51
CA ASN A 83 11.45 3.77 -4.14
C ASN A 83 12.34 3.10 -3.07
N PRO A 84 12.80 1.84 -3.29
CA PRO A 84 13.60 1.09 -2.32
C PRO A 84 14.87 1.78 -1.82
N GLN A 85 15.43 2.70 -2.61
CA GLN A 85 16.61 3.47 -2.19
C GLN A 85 16.38 4.36 -0.96
N TYR A 86 15.12 4.72 -0.69
CA TYR A 86 14.71 5.58 0.43
C TYR A 86 14.01 4.80 1.55
N ALA A 87 14.17 3.48 1.61
CA ALA A 87 13.42 2.65 2.55
C ALA A 87 13.61 3.04 4.02
N PHE A 88 14.83 3.46 4.40
CA PHE A 88 15.12 3.90 5.76
C PHE A 88 14.43 5.24 6.08
N GLU A 89 14.64 6.25 5.24
CA GLU A 89 14.05 7.58 5.39
C GLU A 89 12.51 7.51 5.34
N PHE A 90 11.96 6.64 4.47
CA PHE A 90 10.54 6.36 4.41
C PHE A 90 10.02 5.75 5.72
N SER A 91 10.80 4.84 6.34
CA SER A 91 10.47 4.28 7.65
C SER A 91 10.37 5.35 8.72
N GLU A 92 11.36 6.23 8.81
CA GLU A 92 11.36 7.31 9.80
C GLU A 92 10.18 8.25 9.58
N LYS A 93 9.84 8.56 8.33
CA LYS A 93 8.68 9.38 8.00
C LYS A 93 7.36 8.71 8.36
N CYS A 94 7.22 7.40 8.15
CA CYS A 94 6.05 6.63 8.60
C CYS A 94 5.92 6.66 10.12
N LYS A 95 7.01 6.46 10.87
CA LYS A 95 7.03 6.55 12.34
C LYS A 95 6.61 7.94 12.81
N ASP A 96 7.16 8.99 12.22
CA ASP A 96 6.81 10.38 12.56
C ASP A 96 5.34 10.69 12.30
N ALA A 97 4.79 10.18 11.20
CA ALA A 97 3.40 10.41 10.83
C ALA A 97 2.41 9.67 11.75
N ILE A 98 2.73 8.44 12.11
CA ILE A 98 1.88 7.57 12.95
C ILE A 98 2.12 7.88 14.44
N LYS A 99 3.37 8.21 14.80
CA LYS A 99 3.82 8.42 16.19
C LYS A 99 3.44 7.22 17.07
N ASP A 100 2.97 7.51 18.27
CA ASP A 100 2.55 6.50 19.26
C ASP A 100 1.07 6.07 19.08
N THR A 101 0.47 6.39 17.93
CA THR A 101 -0.92 6.03 17.66
C THR A 101 -1.03 4.54 17.34
N HIS A 102 -1.91 3.83 18.05
CA HIS A 102 -2.18 2.43 17.74
C HIS A 102 -2.75 2.29 16.31
N PRO A 103 -2.34 1.29 15.51
CA PRO A 103 -2.79 1.14 14.12
C PRO A 103 -4.32 1.14 13.91
N ASP A 104 -5.10 0.66 14.88
CA ASP A 104 -6.57 0.69 14.83
C ASP A 104 -7.17 2.09 14.94
N LEU A 105 -6.45 3.03 15.55
CA LEU A 105 -6.92 4.39 15.83
C LEU A 105 -6.32 5.43 14.89
N PHE A 106 -5.34 5.03 14.08
CA PHE A 106 -4.67 5.92 13.16
C PHE A 106 -5.53 6.17 11.92
N GLU A 107 -5.67 7.43 11.56
CA GLU A 107 -6.32 7.87 10.34
C GLU A 107 -5.62 9.14 9.84
N MET A 108 -5.08 9.11 8.63
CA MET A 108 -4.41 10.26 8.02
C MET A 108 -5.41 11.12 7.24
N ASN A 109 -5.33 12.44 7.40
CA ASN A 109 -6.05 13.32 6.48
C ASN A 109 -5.47 13.19 5.07
N ILE A 110 -6.32 13.07 4.05
CA ILE A 110 -5.92 12.83 2.66
C ILE A 110 -4.95 13.90 2.14
N HIS A 111 -5.17 15.18 2.50
CA HIS A 111 -4.29 16.29 2.12
C HIS A 111 -2.92 16.25 2.80
N SER A 112 -2.78 15.45 3.86
CA SER A 112 -1.50 15.27 4.55
C SER A 112 -0.59 14.26 3.86
N ILE A 113 -1.12 13.38 3.00
CA ILE A 113 -0.33 12.38 2.27
C ILE A 113 0.81 13.06 1.51
N VAL A 114 0.47 14.06 0.70
CA VAL A 114 1.45 14.78 -0.12
C VAL A 114 2.47 15.49 0.76
N LYS A 115 2.03 16.21 1.81
CA LYS A 115 2.95 16.92 2.72
C LYS A 115 3.93 15.98 3.41
N THR A 116 3.44 14.78 3.78
CA THR A 116 4.24 13.80 4.52
C THR A 116 5.28 13.12 3.63
N PHE A 117 4.89 12.76 2.39
CA PHE A 117 5.71 11.91 1.52
C PHE A 117 6.23 12.61 0.26
N TYR A 118 6.05 13.93 0.11
CA TYR A 118 6.35 14.66 -1.11
C TYR A 118 7.81 14.54 -1.57
N GLU A 119 8.75 14.52 -0.63
CA GLU A 119 10.19 14.46 -0.90
C GLU A 119 10.65 13.10 -1.44
N PHE A 120 9.83 12.05 -1.30
CA PHE A 120 10.15 10.73 -1.82
C PHE A 120 9.60 10.52 -3.23
N ASP A 121 10.27 9.65 -3.98
CA ASP A 121 9.71 9.09 -5.19
C ASP A 121 8.70 8.00 -4.82
N ILE A 122 7.43 8.38 -4.80
CA ILE A 122 6.31 7.53 -4.36
C ILE A 122 5.31 7.28 -5.48
N THR A 123 4.63 6.14 -5.37
CA THR A 123 3.38 5.83 -6.06
C THR A 123 2.25 5.77 -5.04
N VAL A 124 1.14 6.45 -5.34
CA VAL A 124 -0.07 6.44 -4.53
C VAL A 124 -1.12 5.57 -5.20
N ILE A 125 -1.74 4.67 -4.44
CA ILE A 125 -2.81 3.78 -4.92
C ILE A 125 -4.00 3.94 -3.98
N ALA A 126 -5.12 4.42 -4.48
CA ALA A 126 -6.33 4.59 -3.69
C ALA A 126 -7.31 3.45 -3.93
N HIS A 127 -7.94 2.94 -2.87
CA HIS A 127 -9.08 2.03 -3.01
C HIS A 127 -10.27 2.76 -3.60
N TYR A 128 -10.88 2.17 -4.63
CA TYR A 128 -11.98 2.80 -5.36
C TYR A 128 -13.12 1.83 -5.69
N GLY A 129 -14.31 2.40 -5.80
CA GLY A 129 -15.51 1.70 -6.20
C GLY A 129 -16.04 0.76 -5.11
N TRP A 130 -16.09 -0.55 -5.42
CA TRP A 130 -16.62 -1.55 -4.49
C TRP A 130 -15.56 -2.13 -3.55
N LYS A 131 -14.31 -1.76 -3.70
CA LYS A 131 -13.27 -2.08 -2.72
C LYS A 131 -13.47 -1.15 -1.54
N LYS A 132 -13.92 -1.70 -0.42
CA LYS A 132 -14.24 -0.92 0.78
C LYS A 132 -13.25 -1.19 1.90
N PRO A 133 -12.94 -0.16 2.68
CA PRO A 133 -13.38 1.24 2.53
C PRO A 133 -12.73 1.92 1.30
N SER A 134 -13.48 2.81 0.62
CA SER A 134 -13.05 3.51 -0.58
C SER A 134 -13.36 5.00 -0.54
N LEU A 135 -12.47 5.79 -1.13
CA LEU A 135 -12.66 7.23 -1.28
C LEU A 135 -13.79 7.56 -2.27
N SER A 136 -14.45 8.69 -2.04
CA SER A 136 -15.41 9.27 -2.98
C SER A 136 -14.72 9.86 -4.20
N ASP A 137 -15.47 10.09 -5.28
CA ASP A 137 -14.95 10.75 -6.48
C ASP A 137 -14.41 12.14 -6.16
N TYR A 138 -15.09 12.86 -5.26
CA TYR A 138 -14.65 14.18 -4.80
C TYR A 138 -13.28 14.12 -4.11
N ASP A 139 -13.12 13.23 -3.13
CA ASP A 139 -11.86 13.10 -2.38
C ASP A 139 -10.71 12.61 -3.29
N LEU A 140 -11.01 11.75 -4.26
CA LEU A 140 -10.03 11.32 -5.26
C LEU A 140 -9.57 12.45 -6.15
N GLU A 141 -10.47 13.34 -6.57
CA GLU A 141 -10.09 14.51 -7.38
C GLU A 141 -9.25 15.49 -6.54
N GLN A 142 -9.55 15.66 -5.25
CA GLN A 142 -8.70 16.44 -4.34
C GLN A 142 -7.30 15.84 -4.21
N LEU A 143 -7.20 14.52 -3.98
CA LEU A 143 -5.91 13.82 -3.90
C LEU A 143 -5.11 13.97 -5.19
N LYS A 144 -5.76 13.84 -6.34
CA LYS A 144 -5.13 14.02 -7.66
C LYS A 144 -4.59 15.43 -7.83
N ASN A 145 -5.35 16.45 -7.40
CA ASN A 145 -4.94 17.84 -7.45
C ASN A 145 -3.75 18.10 -6.51
N ASP A 146 -3.77 17.55 -5.29
CA ASP A 146 -2.68 17.66 -4.32
C ASP A 146 -1.37 17.02 -4.84
N LEU A 147 -1.48 15.89 -5.53
CA LEU A 147 -0.35 15.22 -6.19
C LEU A 147 0.18 16.03 -7.39
N SER A 148 -0.64 16.96 -7.95
CA SER A 148 -0.25 17.92 -9.01
C SER A 148 0.38 17.29 -10.25
N GLY A 149 0.03 16.05 -10.59
CA GLY A 149 0.63 15.28 -11.70
C GLY A 149 2.11 14.93 -11.53
N LYS A 150 2.73 15.27 -10.38
CA LYS A 150 4.15 14.99 -10.10
C LYS A 150 4.36 13.58 -9.52
N LYS A 151 3.34 13.01 -8.91
CA LYS A 151 3.36 11.67 -8.35
C LYS A 151 2.25 10.85 -9.00
N PRO A 152 2.52 9.61 -9.41
CA PRO A 152 1.51 8.75 -10.02
C PRO A 152 0.41 8.38 -9.02
N LEU A 153 -0.84 8.49 -9.46
CA LEU A 153 -2.02 8.01 -8.76
C LEU A 153 -2.65 6.87 -9.56
N PHE A 154 -2.86 5.74 -8.90
CA PHE A 154 -3.58 4.60 -9.43
C PHE A 154 -4.81 4.33 -8.57
N LEU A 155 -5.81 3.69 -9.18
CA LEU A 155 -6.99 3.20 -8.48
C LEU A 155 -6.96 1.68 -8.39
N GLU A 156 -7.08 1.15 -7.19
CA GLU A 156 -7.26 -0.27 -6.97
C GLU A 156 -8.74 -0.61 -6.90
N VAL A 157 -9.17 -1.50 -7.79
CA VAL A 157 -10.58 -1.91 -7.93
C VAL A 157 -10.74 -3.42 -7.74
N PRO A 158 -11.93 -3.90 -7.32
CA PRO A 158 -12.11 -5.32 -6.98
C PRO A 158 -12.31 -6.22 -8.20
N GLN A 159 -12.55 -5.66 -9.39
CA GLN A 159 -12.94 -6.44 -10.56
C GLN A 159 -12.29 -5.94 -11.85
N LEU A 160 -11.92 -6.86 -12.75
CA LEU A 160 -11.36 -6.56 -14.06
C LEU A 160 -12.27 -5.66 -14.90
N ARG A 161 -13.60 -5.87 -14.82
CA ARG A 161 -14.57 -5.02 -15.52
C ARG A 161 -14.47 -3.56 -15.10
N SER A 162 -14.34 -3.31 -13.80
CA SER A 162 -14.19 -1.95 -13.27
C SER A 162 -12.88 -1.31 -13.74
N ALA A 163 -11.78 -2.06 -13.73
CA ALA A 163 -10.50 -1.60 -14.26
C ALA A 163 -10.60 -1.25 -15.75
N GLY A 164 -11.27 -2.09 -16.55
CA GLY A 164 -11.48 -1.84 -17.99
C GLY A 164 -12.31 -0.58 -18.26
N ILE A 165 -13.35 -0.32 -17.45
CA ILE A 165 -14.17 0.91 -17.59
C ILE A 165 -13.30 2.14 -17.27
N LEU A 166 -12.54 2.12 -16.18
CA LEU A 166 -11.67 3.23 -15.80
C LEU A 166 -10.59 3.48 -16.85
N TYR A 167 -10.00 2.42 -17.38
CA TYR A 167 -9.03 2.53 -18.48
C TYR A 167 -9.62 3.23 -19.71
N ALA A 168 -10.86 2.90 -20.08
CA ALA A 168 -11.55 3.56 -21.20
C ALA A 168 -11.78 5.07 -20.96
N HIS A 169 -11.75 5.51 -19.70
CA HIS A 169 -11.81 6.92 -19.30
C HIS A 169 -10.44 7.53 -18.98
N ASN A 170 -9.34 6.89 -19.40
CA ASN A 170 -7.96 7.33 -19.14
C ASN A 170 -7.62 7.46 -17.64
N ILE A 171 -8.19 6.59 -16.82
CA ILE A 171 -7.89 6.51 -15.39
C ILE A 171 -7.03 5.27 -15.14
N ASN A 172 -5.84 5.47 -14.61
CA ASN A 172 -4.94 4.38 -14.27
C ASN A 172 -5.51 3.53 -13.14
N SER A 173 -5.78 2.26 -13.42
CA SER A 173 -6.36 1.34 -12.44
C SER A 173 -5.91 -0.09 -12.66
N PHE A 174 -5.98 -0.88 -11.60
CA PHE A 174 -5.66 -2.31 -11.64
C PHE A 174 -6.43 -3.07 -10.55
N ILE A 175 -6.36 -4.40 -10.63
CA ILE A 175 -6.82 -5.28 -9.56
C ILE A 175 -5.64 -5.57 -8.65
N GLY A 176 -5.76 -5.18 -7.38
CA GLY A 176 -4.73 -5.49 -6.39
C GLY A 176 -4.76 -6.94 -5.95
N SER A 177 -3.62 -7.46 -5.52
CA SER A 177 -3.52 -8.81 -4.97
C SER A 177 -4.11 -8.91 -3.57
N ASP A 178 -3.89 -7.91 -2.71
CA ASP A 178 -4.38 -7.81 -1.32
C ASP A 178 -4.36 -9.16 -0.59
N VAL A 179 -3.16 -9.75 -0.52
CA VAL A 179 -2.99 -11.08 0.06
C VAL A 179 -3.30 -11.07 1.55
N GLN A 180 -4.33 -11.80 1.95
CA GLN A 180 -4.79 -11.89 3.35
C GLN A 180 -4.55 -13.26 3.98
N ASN A 181 -4.26 -14.27 3.18
CA ASN A 181 -4.02 -15.63 3.63
C ASN A 181 -2.91 -16.28 2.81
N TRP A 182 -1.75 -16.44 3.42
CA TRP A 182 -0.57 -17.03 2.80
C TRP A 182 -0.62 -18.56 2.70
N ASP A 183 -1.63 -19.21 3.27
CA ASP A 183 -1.82 -20.66 3.11
C ASP A 183 -2.47 -21.00 1.76
N ASN A 184 -3.16 -20.06 1.17
CA ASN A 184 -3.94 -20.23 -0.06
C ASN A 184 -3.45 -19.34 -1.22
N TYR A 185 -2.22 -18.83 -1.15
CA TYR A 185 -1.64 -17.96 -2.19
C TYR A 185 -0.83 -18.77 -3.21
#